data_0aefb51eafb3760b24dc1b720287f089
#
_entry.id   0aefb51eafb3760b24dc1b720287f089
#
_cell.length_a   1.000
_cell.length_b   1.000
_cell.length_c   1.000
_cell.angle_alpha   90.00
_cell.angle_beta   90.00
_cell.angle_gamma   90.00
#
_symmetry.space_group_name_H-M   'P 1'
#
loop_
_entity.id
_entity.type
_entity.pdbx_description
1 polymer ?
#
loop_
_entity_poly.entity_id
_entity_poly.type
_entity_poly.pdbx_seq_one_letter_code
_entity_poly.pdbx_strand_id
1 'polypeptide(L)'
;MKYFTTLVSAVLLTITSVAFAATSEKFGKGGWIADFQPEIDRNNASGEMFRIKGHCQSNCTLFLGLRNVCVERSATLLFHSGHDRQRNLNAGSTNRMLNAYNAALRQYVVDNHYMDSLAFHAISGAAIIDKFGYKECPRK
;
A
#
# COMPACT_ATOMS: atom_id res chain seq x y z
N MET A 1 36.46 45.05 39.78
CA MET A 1 36.29 43.74 39.28
C MET A 1 35.10 43.74 38.30
N LYS A 2 35.36 43.61 37.00
CA LYS A 2 34.30 43.59 35.96
C LYS A 2 34.06 42.13 35.56
N TYR A 3 32.87 41.57 35.87
CA TYR A 3 32.46 40.23 35.44
C TYR A 3 31.92 40.31 34.00
N PHE A 4 32.63 39.71 33.07
CA PHE A 4 32.14 39.47 31.69
C PHE A 4 31.30 38.21 31.69
N THR A 5 30.01 38.36 31.52
CA THR A 5 29.09 37.22 31.33
C THR A 5 29.05 36.87 29.84
N THR A 6 29.66 35.76 29.46
CA THR A 6 29.63 35.26 28.11
C THR A 6 28.31 34.48 27.91
N LEU A 7 27.41 35.01 27.10
CA LEU A 7 26.21 34.33 26.64
C LEU A 7 26.57 33.32 25.54
N VAL A 8 26.49 32.05 25.85
CA VAL A 8 26.61 30.96 24.87
C VAL A 8 25.24 30.73 24.24
N SER A 9 25.07 31.22 23.02
CA SER A 9 23.87 30.90 22.20
C SER A 9 23.98 29.50 21.66
N ALA A 10 23.16 28.58 22.19
CA ALA A 10 22.99 27.25 21.63
C ALA A 10 22.10 27.32 20.37
N VAL A 11 22.70 27.10 19.21
CA VAL A 11 21.96 26.96 17.97
C VAL A 11 21.40 25.52 17.89
N LEU A 12 20.09 25.37 18.08
CA LEU A 12 19.39 24.10 17.81
C LEU A 12 19.30 23.89 16.31
N LEU A 13 20.12 23.00 15.76
CA LEU A 13 19.93 22.49 14.41
C LEU A 13 18.74 21.51 14.40
N THR A 14 17.59 21.95 13.91
CA THR A 14 16.48 21.07 13.60
C THR A 14 16.78 20.30 12.32
N ILE A 15 17.17 19.03 12.45
CA ILE A 15 17.33 18.12 11.33
C ILE A 15 15.91 17.74 10.88
N THR A 16 15.41 18.38 9.83
CA THR A 16 14.19 17.95 9.14
C THR A 16 14.51 16.69 8.35
N SER A 17 14.18 15.52 8.90
CA SER A 17 14.22 14.27 8.18
C SER A 17 13.17 14.33 7.07
N VAL A 18 13.61 14.36 5.81
CA VAL A 18 12.72 14.18 4.65
C VAL A 18 12.34 12.70 4.63
N ALA A 19 11.19 12.37 5.20
CA ALA A 19 10.65 11.03 5.12
C ALA A 19 10.23 10.77 3.67
N PHE A 20 10.94 9.91 2.97
CA PHE A 20 10.50 9.41 1.67
C PHE A 20 9.28 8.54 1.89
N ALA A 21 8.12 8.95 1.34
CA ALA A 21 6.91 8.14 1.39
C ALA A 21 7.18 6.74 0.84
N ALA A 22 6.84 5.70 1.61
CA ALA A 22 6.96 4.32 1.17
C ALA A 22 6.05 4.07 -0.04
N THR A 23 6.51 3.27 -1.00
CA THR A 23 5.79 3.01 -2.25
C THR A 23 5.71 1.53 -2.59
N SER A 24 4.70 1.17 -3.41
CA SER A 24 4.49 -0.20 -3.86
C SER A 24 5.44 -0.69 -4.96
N GLU A 25 6.31 0.16 -5.50
CA GLU A 25 7.09 -0.16 -6.72
C GLU A 25 7.89 -1.45 -6.62
N LYS A 26 8.63 -1.65 -5.53
CA LYS A 26 9.43 -2.87 -5.34
C LYS A 26 8.58 -4.14 -5.14
N PHE A 27 7.30 -3.98 -4.84
CA PHE A 27 6.33 -5.06 -4.62
C PHE A 27 5.39 -5.27 -5.81
N GLY A 28 5.52 -4.48 -6.86
CA GLY A 28 4.56 -4.39 -7.96
C GLY A 28 4.27 -5.70 -8.67
N LYS A 29 5.24 -6.61 -8.71
CA LYS A 29 5.07 -7.94 -9.33
C LYS A 29 4.38 -8.98 -8.43
N GLY A 30 3.95 -8.60 -7.25
CA GLY A 30 3.41 -9.54 -6.26
C GLY A 30 4.51 -10.36 -5.59
N GLY A 31 4.13 -11.48 -5.00
CA GLY A 31 5.03 -12.36 -4.26
C GLY A 31 4.28 -13.13 -3.19
N TRP A 32 4.99 -13.74 -2.25
CA TRP A 32 4.38 -14.46 -1.14
C TRP A 32 3.89 -13.51 -0.06
N ILE A 33 2.76 -13.82 0.57
CA ILE A 33 2.17 -12.98 1.66
C ILE A 33 3.21 -12.70 2.75
N ALA A 34 4.06 -13.67 3.08
CA ALA A 34 5.10 -13.52 4.08
C ALA A 34 6.10 -12.40 3.77
N ASP A 35 6.32 -12.07 2.50
CA ASP A 35 7.22 -11.00 2.09
C ASP A 35 6.58 -9.61 2.28
N PHE A 36 5.26 -9.55 2.27
CA PHE A 36 4.48 -8.31 2.42
C PHE A 36 4.18 -7.97 3.87
N GLN A 37 4.03 -8.96 4.74
CA GLN A 37 3.58 -8.75 6.11
C GLN A 37 4.49 -7.79 6.91
N PRO A 38 5.83 -7.91 6.87
CA PRO A 38 6.71 -6.97 7.58
C PRO A 38 6.55 -5.52 7.10
N GLU A 39 6.31 -5.31 5.80
CA GLU A 39 6.08 -3.99 5.24
C GLU A 39 4.74 -3.41 5.69
N ILE A 40 3.69 -4.24 5.69
CA ILE A 40 2.36 -3.85 6.17
C ILE A 40 2.43 -3.44 7.66
N ASP A 41 3.09 -4.24 8.48
CA ASP A 41 3.23 -3.99 9.92
C ASP A 41 4.01 -2.70 10.18
N ARG A 42 5.11 -2.49 9.48
CA ARG A 42 5.93 -1.29 9.59
C ARG A 42 5.16 -0.03 9.21
N ASN A 43 4.44 -0.04 8.09
CA ASN A 43 3.67 1.13 7.64
C ASN A 43 2.49 1.43 8.55
N ASN A 44 1.80 0.40 9.05
CA ASN A 44 0.73 0.59 10.03
C ASN A 44 1.26 1.12 11.38
N ALA A 45 2.47 0.73 11.80
CA ALA A 45 3.09 1.20 13.03
C ALA A 45 3.58 2.66 12.91
N SER A 46 4.20 3.02 11.77
CA SER A 46 4.69 4.39 11.54
C SER A 46 3.56 5.40 11.31
N GLY A 47 2.45 4.96 10.73
CA GLY A 47 1.37 5.85 10.30
C GLY A 47 1.71 6.72 9.10
N GLU A 48 2.88 6.54 8.49
CA GLU A 48 3.28 7.23 7.28
C GLU A 48 2.40 6.84 6.09
N MET A 49 2.22 7.79 5.16
CA MET A 49 1.43 7.53 3.95
C MET A 49 2.19 6.57 3.03
N PHE A 50 1.56 5.45 2.71
CA PHE A 50 2.03 4.51 1.70
C PHE A 50 1.39 4.82 0.36
N ARG A 51 2.18 4.89 -0.69
CA ARG A 51 1.74 5.27 -2.02
C ARG A 51 1.72 4.05 -2.95
N ILE A 52 0.53 3.66 -3.42
CA ILE A 52 0.37 2.66 -4.49
C ILE A 52 0.52 3.37 -5.83
N LYS A 53 1.56 2.99 -6.59
CA LYS A 53 1.85 3.58 -7.89
C LYS A 53 2.34 2.54 -8.90
N GLY A 54 2.18 2.86 -10.17
CA GLY A 54 2.59 1.98 -11.26
C GLY A 54 1.82 0.68 -11.29
N HIS A 55 2.51 -0.42 -11.58
CA HIS A 55 1.95 -1.76 -11.64
C HIS A 55 1.90 -2.39 -10.23
N CYS A 56 0.74 -2.90 -9.83
CA CYS A 56 0.53 -3.51 -8.53
C CYS A 56 -0.36 -4.76 -8.66
N GLN A 57 0.25 -5.95 -8.79
CA GLN A 57 -0.47 -7.20 -9.00
C GLN A 57 -0.48 -8.11 -7.77
N SER A 58 -1.48 -8.98 -7.68
CA SER A 58 -1.54 -10.05 -6.69
C SER A 58 -1.42 -9.52 -5.26
N ASN A 59 -0.51 -10.06 -4.45
CA ASN A 59 -0.31 -9.63 -3.05
C ASN A 59 0.15 -8.17 -2.91
N CYS A 60 0.57 -7.48 -3.97
CA CYS A 60 0.74 -6.03 -3.93
C CYS A 60 -0.56 -5.30 -3.54
N THR A 61 -1.73 -5.85 -3.93
CA THR A 61 -3.03 -5.27 -3.57
C THR A 61 -3.35 -5.35 -2.07
N LEU A 62 -2.59 -6.12 -1.28
CA LEU A 62 -2.69 -6.13 0.19
C LEU A 62 -2.46 -4.74 0.81
N PHE A 63 -1.65 -3.90 0.16
CA PHE A 63 -1.40 -2.54 0.63
C PHE A 63 -2.63 -1.64 0.63
N LEU A 64 -3.70 -2.00 -0.10
CA LEU A 64 -5.00 -1.33 -0.01
C LEU A 64 -5.61 -1.40 1.41
N GLY A 65 -5.18 -2.35 2.23
CA GLY A 65 -5.61 -2.51 3.61
C GLY A 65 -4.83 -1.68 4.64
N LEU A 66 -3.83 -0.91 4.24
CA LEU A 66 -3.07 -0.05 5.14
C LEU A 66 -3.94 1.10 5.67
N ARG A 67 -3.72 1.47 6.93
CA ARG A 67 -4.48 2.56 7.58
C ARG A 67 -4.27 3.92 6.91
N ASN A 68 -3.07 4.17 6.37
CA ASN A 68 -2.75 5.41 5.66
C ASN A 68 -2.18 5.09 4.28
N VAL A 69 -3.06 4.79 3.34
CA VAL A 69 -2.72 4.47 1.95
C VAL A 69 -3.34 5.47 0.99
N CYS A 70 -2.63 5.79 -0.07
CA CYS A 70 -3.16 6.51 -1.23
C CYS A 70 -2.86 5.75 -2.52
N VAL A 71 -3.65 6.01 -3.56
CA VAL A 71 -3.50 5.40 -4.88
C VAL A 71 -3.23 6.49 -5.92
N GLU A 72 -2.26 6.29 -6.78
CA GLU A 72 -2.06 7.16 -7.94
C GLU A 72 -3.07 6.82 -9.03
N ARG A 73 -3.66 7.85 -9.66
CA ARG A 73 -4.64 7.65 -10.75
C ARG A 73 -4.08 6.85 -11.92
N SER A 74 -2.78 6.98 -12.15
CA SER A 74 -2.04 6.26 -13.21
C SER A 74 -1.67 4.82 -12.85
N ALA A 75 -1.90 4.38 -11.62
CA ALA A 75 -1.62 3.01 -11.21
C ALA A 75 -2.55 2.02 -11.93
N THR A 76 -2.06 0.77 -12.06
CA THR A 76 -2.85 -0.37 -12.52
C THR A 76 -2.76 -1.47 -11.49
N LEU A 77 -3.90 -1.84 -10.91
CA LEU A 77 -3.99 -2.90 -9.92
C LEU A 77 -4.57 -4.16 -10.58
N LEU A 78 -3.95 -5.32 -10.34
CA LEU A 78 -4.36 -6.58 -10.95
C LEU A 78 -4.73 -7.60 -9.86
N PHE A 79 -5.93 -8.11 -9.99
CA PHE A 79 -6.58 -9.01 -9.04
C PHE A 79 -6.67 -10.41 -9.59
N HIS A 80 -6.49 -11.42 -8.74
CA HIS A 80 -6.71 -12.83 -9.03
C HIS A 80 -6.81 -13.62 -7.73
N SER A 81 -7.22 -14.90 -7.80
CA SER A 81 -7.25 -15.78 -6.64
C SER A 81 -5.85 -16.02 -6.06
N GLY A 82 -5.76 -16.19 -4.75
CA GLY A 82 -4.55 -16.70 -4.11
C GLY A 82 -4.26 -18.15 -4.51
N HIS A 83 -3.00 -18.56 -4.45
CA HIS A 83 -2.58 -19.93 -4.77
C HIS A 83 -1.46 -20.42 -3.85
N ASP A 84 -1.27 -21.72 -3.80
CA ASP A 84 -0.14 -22.38 -3.16
C ASP A 84 1.09 -22.44 -4.09
N ARG A 85 2.17 -23.08 -3.63
CA ARG A 85 3.41 -23.23 -4.40
C ARG A 85 3.25 -24.07 -5.65
N GLN A 86 2.27 -24.97 -5.67
CA GLN A 86 1.91 -25.82 -6.81
C GLN A 86 0.92 -25.14 -7.78
N ARG A 87 0.58 -23.87 -7.53
CA ARG A 87 -0.40 -23.07 -8.27
C ARG A 87 -1.85 -23.58 -8.17
N ASN A 88 -2.16 -24.37 -7.15
CA ASN A 88 -3.55 -24.67 -6.83
C ASN A 88 -4.20 -23.47 -6.12
N LEU A 89 -5.48 -23.23 -6.41
CA LEU A 89 -6.24 -22.18 -5.74
C LEU A 89 -6.21 -22.38 -4.22
N ASN A 90 -5.97 -21.29 -3.49
CA ASN A 90 -5.88 -21.31 -2.03
C ASN A 90 -6.85 -20.29 -1.43
N ALA A 91 -7.91 -20.81 -0.82
CA ALA A 91 -8.95 -19.98 -0.21
C ALA A 91 -8.40 -19.08 0.93
N GLY A 92 -7.44 -19.55 1.71
CA GLY A 92 -6.82 -18.76 2.78
C GLY A 92 -6.08 -17.54 2.23
N SER A 93 -5.28 -17.72 1.18
CA SER A 93 -4.58 -16.62 0.50
C SER A 93 -5.56 -15.66 -0.16
N THR A 94 -6.60 -16.17 -0.82
CA THR A 94 -7.65 -15.35 -1.42
C THR A 94 -8.38 -14.52 -0.37
N ASN A 95 -8.79 -15.12 0.73
CA ASN A 95 -9.45 -14.42 1.83
C ASN A 95 -8.55 -13.36 2.48
N ARG A 96 -7.25 -13.62 2.58
CA ARG A 96 -6.28 -12.65 3.10
C ARG A 96 -6.24 -11.39 2.23
N MET A 97 -6.27 -11.54 0.89
CA MET A 97 -6.38 -10.40 -0.02
C MET A 97 -7.73 -9.69 0.09
N LEU A 98 -8.83 -10.43 0.03
CA LEU A 98 -10.18 -9.87 0.15
C LEU A 98 -10.39 -9.08 1.45
N ASN A 99 -9.79 -9.53 2.55
CA ASN A 99 -9.87 -8.84 3.85
C ASN A 99 -9.08 -7.53 3.89
N ALA A 100 -8.15 -7.32 2.97
CA ALA A 100 -7.42 -6.05 2.83
C ALA A 100 -8.24 -4.99 2.06
N TYR A 101 -9.27 -5.38 1.33
CA TYR A 101 -10.06 -4.46 0.52
C TYR A 101 -11.22 -3.86 1.33
N ASN A 102 -11.57 -2.60 1.01
CA ASN A 102 -12.79 -2.03 1.57
C ASN A 102 -14.04 -2.77 1.03
N ALA A 103 -15.19 -2.53 1.66
CA ALA A 103 -16.41 -3.28 1.33
C ALA A 103 -16.82 -3.16 -0.15
N ALA A 104 -16.72 -1.96 -0.73
CA ALA A 104 -17.12 -1.71 -2.11
C ALA A 104 -16.25 -2.45 -3.13
N LEU A 105 -14.92 -2.40 -2.96
CA LEU A 105 -13.99 -3.11 -3.84
C LEU A 105 -14.11 -4.63 -3.66
N ARG A 106 -14.19 -5.11 -2.42
CA ARG A 106 -14.37 -6.52 -2.11
C ARG A 106 -15.60 -7.08 -2.81
N GLN A 107 -16.74 -6.43 -2.66
CA GLN A 107 -17.98 -6.85 -3.30
C GLN A 107 -17.84 -6.89 -4.82
N TYR A 108 -17.24 -5.86 -5.41
CA TYR A 108 -17.05 -5.78 -6.85
C TYR A 108 -16.18 -6.91 -7.41
N VAL A 109 -15.02 -7.21 -6.79
CA VAL A 109 -14.13 -8.27 -7.30
C VAL A 109 -14.72 -9.67 -7.12
N VAL A 110 -15.58 -9.86 -6.10
CA VAL A 110 -16.30 -11.12 -5.90
C VAL A 110 -17.43 -11.27 -6.93
N ASP A 111 -18.27 -10.26 -7.09
CA ASP A 111 -19.43 -10.30 -8.01
C ASP A 111 -19.01 -10.45 -9.48
N ASN A 112 -17.82 -9.94 -9.83
CA ASN A 112 -17.26 -10.05 -11.18
C ASN A 112 -16.31 -11.24 -11.36
N HIS A 113 -16.22 -12.14 -10.40
CA HIS A 113 -15.42 -13.37 -10.48
C HIS A 113 -13.91 -13.14 -10.65
N TYR A 114 -13.40 -11.98 -10.19
CA TYR A 114 -11.98 -11.64 -10.32
C TYR A 114 -11.07 -12.46 -9.40
N MET A 115 -11.65 -13.10 -8.40
CA MET A 115 -10.93 -13.89 -7.40
C MET A 115 -11.18 -15.42 -7.55
N ASP A 116 -11.73 -15.86 -8.67
CA ASP A 116 -12.13 -17.28 -8.88
C ASP A 116 -11.06 -18.08 -9.61
N SER A 117 -10.08 -17.44 -10.20
CA SER A 117 -9.02 -18.08 -10.98
C SER A 117 -7.69 -17.35 -10.84
N LEU A 118 -6.64 -17.89 -11.48
CA LEU A 118 -5.31 -17.25 -11.53
C LEU A 118 -5.18 -16.21 -12.66
N ALA A 119 -6.24 -16.02 -13.47
CA ALA A 119 -6.25 -14.98 -14.49
C ALA A 119 -6.26 -13.58 -13.84
N PHE A 120 -5.45 -12.67 -14.36
CA PHE A 120 -5.40 -11.31 -13.89
C PHE A 120 -6.55 -10.47 -14.44
N HIS A 121 -7.18 -9.71 -13.55
CA HIS A 121 -8.21 -8.73 -13.86
C HIS A 121 -7.74 -7.34 -13.43
N ALA A 122 -7.60 -6.42 -14.37
CA ALA A 122 -7.05 -5.10 -14.12
C ALA A 122 -8.14 -4.09 -13.71
N ILE A 123 -7.86 -3.27 -12.72
CA ILE A 123 -8.63 -2.08 -12.36
C ILE A 123 -7.67 -0.89 -12.33
N SER A 124 -8.03 0.20 -13.00
CA SER A 124 -7.20 1.41 -13.00
C SER A 124 -7.19 2.09 -11.64
N GLY A 125 -6.10 2.78 -11.32
CA GLY A 125 -6.01 3.60 -10.12
C GLY A 125 -7.12 4.65 -10.06
N ALA A 126 -7.48 5.24 -11.19
CA ALA A 126 -8.63 6.15 -11.29
C ALA A 126 -9.94 5.47 -10.83
N ALA A 127 -10.21 4.25 -11.27
CA ALA A 127 -11.42 3.52 -10.83
C ALA A 127 -11.34 3.14 -9.33
N ILE A 128 -10.16 2.76 -8.84
CA ILE A 128 -9.95 2.48 -7.41
C ILE A 128 -10.31 3.72 -6.55
N ILE A 129 -9.95 4.91 -7.01
CA ILE A 129 -10.24 6.17 -6.34
C ILE A 129 -11.72 6.53 -6.50
N ASP A 130 -12.18 6.69 -7.74
CA ASP A 130 -13.47 7.32 -8.04
C ASP A 130 -14.66 6.40 -7.77
N LYS A 131 -14.51 5.08 -8.00
CA LYS A 131 -15.58 4.12 -7.85
C LYS A 131 -15.60 3.45 -6.48
N PHE A 132 -14.43 3.20 -5.89
CA PHE A 132 -14.32 2.45 -4.64
C PHE A 132 -13.92 3.30 -3.43
N GLY A 133 -13.72 4.62 -3.62
CA GLY A 133 -13.53 5.57 -2.53
C GLY A 133 -12.17 5.52 -1.85
N TYR A 134 -11.14 5.00 -2.51
CA TYR A 134 -9.79 5.09 -1.99
C TYR A 134 -9.23 6.51 -2.15
N LYS A 135 -8.33 6.89 -1.25
CA LYS A 135 -7.70 8.21 -1.27
C LYS A 135 -6.79 8.36 -2.48
N GLU A 136 -6.94 9.46 -3.23
CA GLU A 136 -5.98 9.84 -4.26
C GLU A 136 -4.68 10.33 -3.63
N CYS A 137 -3.54 9.96 -4.20
CA CYS A 137 -2.26 10.45 -3.73
C CYS A 137 -2.10 11.95 -4.02
N PRO A 138 -1.53 12.73 -3.07
CA PRO A 138 -1.19 14.12 -3.32
C PRO A 138 -0.26 14.24 -4.53
N ARG A 139 -0.51 15.24 -5.37
CA ARG A 139 0.41 15.60 -6.48
C ARG A 139 1.76 16.02 -5.88
N LYS A 140 2.83 15.60 -6.54
CA LYS A 140 4.18 16.06 -6.21
C LYS A 140 4.43 17.43 -6.80
#